data_6d806a7a56b3bcfa0a518626ce0729b8
#
_entry.id   6d806a7a56b3bcfa0a518626ce0729b8
#
_cell.length_a   1.000
_cell.length_b   1.000
_cell.length_c   1.000
_cell.angle_alpha   90.00
_cell.angle_beta   90.00
_cell.angle_gamma   90.00
#
_symmetry.space_group_name_H-M   'P 1'
#
loop_
_entity.id
_entity.type
_entity.pdbx_description
1 polymer ?
#
loop_
_entity_poly.entity_id
_entity_poly.type
_entity_poly.pdbx_seq_one_letter_code
_entity_poly.pdbx_strand_id
1 'polypeptide(L)'
;MTAAIPPAPTAGTTHREEPTMKRWITVSRVAMVCGGVLALSLTSAGISGPADASLGREDPYIDLGRGPVWIHEPSGYDPDSAWPLVLLLHGYGSSGAEVESYVQFEPLIDGYGFFYLHPDGTVDTLGFPFWNATDSCCDFFGSGVDDSGYLLALVDEMKNLYNIDDRRVYFIGHSNGGFMSYRMACDHPETIAAIASLAGATFDDPADCTPAAPVQVLQIHGTADSVILYGGGQIFGVPYPGAVETVETWATYDGCELIGETLSPLDLDASIPGDETVVTQYATECEPGGSAELWAIVRGSHSPVLSENFSTLVIEFLLSHPKPDDCPADFDGDRDVDTADLLFLLGAWGTPDGDVDFDGDTDTADLLALLGAWGECP
;
A
#
# COMPACT_ATOMS: atom_id res chain seq x y z
N MET A 1 7.52 -21.66 61.95
CA MET A 1 8.38 -20.47 61.92
C MET A 1 8.29 -19.94 60.49
N THR A 2 7.35 -19.03 60.26
CA THR A 2 7.07 -18.42 58.99
C THR A 2 7.83 -17.08 58.91
N ALA A 3 8.77 -16.96 58.01
CA ALA A 3 9.52 -15.74 57.77
C ALA A 3 8.73 -14.88 56.75
N ALA A 4 8.43 -13.63 57.14
CA ALA A 4 7.74 -12.66 56.33
C ALA A 4 8.72 -11.98 55.38
N ILE A 5 8.26 -11.80 54.09
CA ILE A 5 8.96 -11.06 53.05
C ILE A 5 8.59 -9.56 53.16
N PRO A 6 9.56 -8.62 53.11
CA PRO A 6 9.25 -7.19 53.16
C PRO A 6 8.73 -6.69 51.80
N PRO A 7 7.94 -5.58 51.79
CA PRO A 7 7.37 -5.01 50.56
C PRO A 7 8.41 -4.21 49.76
N ALA A 8 8.25 -4.25 48.42
CA ALA A 8 9.05 -3.51 47.45
C ALA A 8 8.76 -2.00 47.52
N PRO A 9 9.75 -1.14 47.20
CA PRO A 9 9.59 0.31 47.22
C PRO A 9 8.74 0.80 46.03
N THR A 10 7.88 1.75 46.35
CA THR A 10 7.02 2.49 45.38
C THR A 10 7.89 3.36 44.47
N ALA A 11 7.75 3.15 43.14
CA ALA A 11 8.38 3.99 42.14
C ALA A 11 7.66 5.36 42.07
N GLY A 12 8.43 6.43 42.32
CA GLY A 12 7.98 7.80 42.13
C GLY A 12 7.91 8.14 40.66
N THR A 13 6.77 8.64 40.24
CA THR A 13 6.51 9.19 38.91
C THR A 13 7.27 10.54 38.77
N THR A 14 8.36 10.51 38.02
CA THR A 14 8.97 11.76 37.52
C THR A 14 8.44 12.01 36.12
N HIS A 15 7.58 13.00 35.95
CA HIS A 15 7.24 13.56 34.65
C HIS A 15 8.53 14.09 34.00
N ARG A 16 9.00 13.40 32.95
CA ARG A 16 9.95 13.99 32.01
C ARG A 16 9.13 14.69 30.94
N GLU A 17 9.25 15.99 30.88
CA GLU A 17 8.82 16.77 29.71
C GLU A 17 9.69 16.37 28.53
N GLU A 18 9.08 15.82 27.47
CA GLU A 18 9.74 15.62 26.20
C GLU A 18 9.97 16.97 25.52
N PRO A 19 11.18 17.20 24.98
CA PRO A 19 11.41 18.39 24.17
C PRO A 19 10.69 18.23 22.82
N THR A 20 9.73 19.09 22.55
CA THR A 20 9.12 19.26 21.22
C THR A 20 10.21 19.60 20.21
N MET A 21 10.63 18.58 19.45
CA MET A 21 11.55 18.74 18.34
C MET A 21 10.78 19.36 17.18
N LYS A 22 10.89 20.68 17.00
CA LYS A 22 10.42 21.34 15.78
C LYS A 22 11.26 20.82 14.61
N ARG A 23 10.71 19.90 13.85
CA ARG A 23 11.28 19.45 12.58
C ARG A 23 11.21 20.62 11.59
N TRP A 24 12.35 21.03 11.11
CA TRP A 24 12.47 21.94 9.97
C TRP A 24 12.39 21.06 8.71
N ILE A 25 11.29 21.14 8.03
CA ILE A 25 11.14 20.55 6.70
C ILE A 25 11.81 21.52 5.74
N THR A 26 12.93 21.12 5.18
CA THR A 26 13.64 21.91 4.18
C THR A 26 13.12 21.50 2.79
N VAL A 27 12.16 22.24 2.29
CA VAL A 27 11.83 22.19 0.87
C VAL A 27 12.89 23.00 0.14
N SER A 28 13.95 22.36 -0.34
CA SER A 28 15.02 23.04 -1.08
C SER A 28 14.55 23.37 -2.49
N ARG A 29 14.09 24.61 -2.67
CA ARG A 29 14.06 25.22 -4.01
C ARG A 29 15.46 25.77 -4.28
N VAL A 30 16.25 25.08 -5.09
CA VAL A 30 17.54 25.59 -5.55
C VAL A 30 17.27 26.61 -6.67
N ALA A 31 17.38 27.90 -6.34
CA ALA A 31 17.46 28.96 -7.32
C ALA A 31 18.93 29.15 -7.71
N MET A 32 19.32 28.75 -8.90
CA MET A 32 20.65 28.97 -9.45
C MET A 32 20.77 30.40 -9.99
N VAL A 33 21.53 31.25 -9.30
CA VAL A 33 21.90 32.59 -9.76
C VAL A 33 23.12 32.46 -10.67
N CYS A 34 22.95 32.62 -11.96
CA CYS A 34 24.06 32.77 -12.90
C CYS A 34 24.61 34.22 -12.89
N GLY A 35 25.88 34.34 -12.46
CA GLY A 35 26.68 35.57 -12.55
C GLY A 35 27.05 35.89 -14.00
N GLY A 36 26.95 37.17 -14.34
CA GLY A 36 27.17 37.68 -15.68
C GLY A 36 28.63 37.71 -16.12
N VAL A 37 28.85 37.43 -17.38
CA VAL A 37 30.03 37.85 -18.15
C VAL A 37 29.56 38.58 -19.41
N LEU A 38 30.07 39.77 -19.57
CA LEU A 38 29.84 40.70 -20.65
C LEU A 38 30.64 40.27 -21.91
N ALA A 39 29.99 40.09 -23.08
CA ALA A 39 30.70 40.15 -24.37
C ALA A 39 29.77 40.42 -25.54
N LEU A 40 30.06 41.47 -26.18
CA LEU A 40 29.92 41.91 -27.59
C LEU A 40 28.81 41.34 -28.49
N SER A 41 28.11 42.34 -29.02
CA SER A 41 27.12 42.30 -30.10
C SER A 41 27.68 41.81 -31.44
N LEU A 42 26.97 40.87 -32.06
CA LEU A 42 26.88 40.69 -33.51
C LEU A 42 25.43 40.43 -33.90
N THR A 43 24.85 41.32 -34.69
CA THR A 43 23.52 41.22 -35.26
C THR A 43 23.47 40.19 -36.36
N SER A 44 22.66 39.18 -36.24
CA SER A 44 22.15 38.41 -37.36
C SER A 44 20.66 38.10 -37.11
N ALA A 45 19.84 38.53 -38.08
CA ALA A 45 18.42 38.22 -38.11
C ALA A 45 18.22 36.71 -38.29
N GLY A 46 17.54 36.08 -37.35
CA GLY A 46 17.26 34.63 -37.35
C GLY A 46 15.86 34.37 -36.84
N ILE A 47 15.11 33.78 -37.62
CA ILE A 47 13.84 33.08 -37.57
C ILE A 47 13.49 32.62 -36.16
N SER A 48 12.40 33.19 -35.59
CA SER A 48 11.79 32.71 -34.36
C SER A 48 10.99 31.43 -34.62
N GLY A 49 11.59 30.28 -34.30
CA GLY A 49 10.85 29.06 -34.03
C GLY A 49 10.25 29.11 -32.64
N PRO A 50 9.18 28.36 -32.35
CA PRO A 50 8.60 28.32 -31.00
C PRO A 50 9.66 27.83 -30.03
N ALA A 51 9.86 28.58 -28.95
CA ALA A 51 10.71 28.14 -27.83
C ALA A 51 10.14 26.87 -27.24
N ASP A 52 10.94 25.81 -27.32
CA ASP A 52 10.70 24.56 -26.61
C ASP A 52 10.84 24.86 -25.09
N ALA A 53 9.69 24.97 -24.40
CA ALA A 53 9.62 25.24 -22.98
C ALA A 53 9.72 23.93 -22.17
N SER A 54 10.59 23.01 -22.56
CA SER A 54 11.01 21.90 -21.71
C SER A 54 12.19 22.31 -20.83
N LEU A 55 11.98 23.31 -19.98
CA LEU A 55 12.80 23.45 -18.78
C LEU A 55 12.41 22.27 -17.88
N GLY A 56 13.32 21.31 -17.72
CA GLY A 56 13.11 20.09 -16.94
C GLY A 56 12.50 20.42 -15.58
N ARG A 57 11.25 20.05 -15.40
CA ARG A 57 10.65 19.91 -14.08
C ARG A 57 11.40 18.75 -13.44
N GLU A 58 12.17 19.01 -12.40
CA GLU A 58 12.70 17.91 -11.58
C GLU A 58 11.48 17.20 -10.99
N ASP A 59 11.43 15.90 -11.10
CA ASP A 59 10.34 15.10 -10.54
C ASP A 59 10.26 15.34 -9.03
N PRO A 60 9.06 15.47 -8.46
CA PRO A 60 8.90 15.69 -7.03
C PRO A 60 9.38 14.47 -6.23
N TYR A 61 9.93 14.71 -5.04
CA TYR A 61 10.37 13.64 -4.15
C TYR A 61 10.09 13.98 -2.68
N ILE A 62 10.01 12.92 -1.86
CA ILE A 62 9.95 12.97 -0.40
C ILE A 62 11.30 12.48 0.15
N ASP A 63 11.88 13.20 1.13
CA ASP A 63 13.06 12.72 1.87
C ASP A 63 12.78 12.82 3.38
N LEU A 64 12.55 11.67 4.00
CA LEU A 64 12.35 11.51 5.43
C LEU A 64 13.64 11.09 6.17
N GLY A 65 14.81 11.36 5.55
CA GLY A 65 16.13 11.10 6.13
C GLY A 65 16.76 9.77 5.70
N ARG A 66 16.16 9.09 4.68
CA ARG A 66 16.72 7.87 4.06
C ARG A 66 17.12 8.08 2.58
N GLY A 67 17.08 9.32 2.11
CA GLY A 67 17.28 9.69 0.70
C GLY A 67 15.97 9.96 -0.01
N PRO A 68 16.04 10.47 -1.26
CA PRO A 68 14.86 10.86 -2.02
C PRO A 68 14.05 9.65 -2.47
N VAL A 69 12.75 9.67 -2.18
CA VAL A 69 11.74 8.78 -2.75
C VAL A 69 11.00 9.58 -3.81
N TRP A 70 11.17 9.22 -5.07
CA TRP A 70 10.58 9.93 -6.20
C TRP A 70 9.07 9.68 -6.25
N ILE A 71 8.31 10.74 -6.53
CA ILE A 71 6.85 10.67 -6.66
C ILE A 71 6.51 10.59 -8.15
N HIS A 72 5.89 9.49 -8.55
CA HIS A 72 5.36 9.32 -9.88
C HIS A 72 3.89 9.80 -9.88
N GLU A 73 3.70 11.04 -10.35
CA GLU A 73 2.39 11.71 -10.40
C GLU A 73 1.69 11.36 -11.73
N PRO A 74 0.42 10.92 -11.72
CA PRO A 74 -0.34 10.70 -12.95
C PRO A 74 -0.52 12.00 -13.73
N SER A 75 -0.33 11.96 -15.05
CA SER A 75 -0.40 13.16 -15.90
C SER A 75 -1.77 13.86 -15.90
N GLY A 76 -2.81 13.12 -15.50
CA GLY A 76 -4.18 13.63 -15.38
C GLY A 76 -4.57 14.11 -13.98
N TYR A 77 -3.61 14.25 -13.04
CA TYR A 77 -3.93 14.63 -11.65
C TYR A 77 -4.75 15.92 -11.57
N ASP A 78 -5.88 15.80 -10.87
CA ASP A 78 -6.77 16.89 -10.52
C ASP A 78 -6.84 16.98 -8.98
N PRO A 79 -6.43 18.11 -8.37
CA PRO A 79 -6.45 18.25 -6.91
C PRO A 79 -7.85 18.32 -6.31
N ASP A 80 -8.88 18.54 -7.12
CA ASP A 80 -10.29 18.53 -6.67
C ASP A 80 -10.86 17.11 -6.60
N SER A 81 -10.11 16.10 -7.05
CA SER A 81 -10.48 14.68 -6.98
C SER A 81 -9.51 13.91 -6.12
N ALA A 82 -9.99 12.94 -5.34
CA ALA A 82 -9.14 12.06 -4.52
C ALA A 82 -8.58 10.88 -5.34
N TRP A 83 -7.28 10.60 -5.20
CA TRP A 83 -6.54 9.67 -6.05
C TRP A 83 -5.92 8.50 -5.26
N PRO A 84 -5.86 7.29 -5.85
CA PRO A 84 -5.20 6.14 -5.24
C PRO A 84 -3.69 6.36 -5.06
N LEU A 85 -3.12 5.71 -4.04
CA LEU A 85 -1.67 5.65 -3.80
C LEU A 85 -1.21 4.19 -3.75
N VAL A 86 -0.19 3.86 -4.54
CA VAL A 86 0.44 2.52 -4.58
C VAL A 86 1.91 2.64 -4.17
N LEU A 87 2.36 1.80 -3.24
CA LEU A 87 3.76 1.67 -2.84
C LEU A 87 4.27 0.27 -3.19
N LEU A 88 5.39 0.22 -3.93
CA LEU A 88 6.08 -1.02 -4.29
C LEU A 88 7.34 -1.22 -3.44
N LEU A 89 7.46 -2.38 -2.81
CA LEU A 89 8.54 -2.71 -1.88
C LEU A 89 9.46 -3.80 -2.45
N HIS A 90 10.77 -3.52 -2.45
CA HIS A 90 11.78 -4.41 -3.00
C HIS A 90 12.11 -5.60 -2.08
N GLY A 91 12.73 -6.65 -2.64
CA GLY A 91 13.27 -7.79 -1.92
C GLY A 91 14.59 -7.49 -1.20
N TYR A 92 15.03 -8.37 -0.30
CA TYR A 92 16.32 -8.25 0.41
C TYR A 92 17.48 -8.12 -0.55
N GLY A 93 18.31 -7.10 -0.36
CA GLY A 93 19.49 -6.81 -1.17
C GLY A 93 19.21 -6.16 -2.53
N SER A 94 17.96 -5.80 -2.80
CA SER A 94 17.52 -5.08 -4.01
C SER A 94 17.25 -3.60 -3.71
N SER A 95 16.62 -2.90 -4.63
CA SER A 95 16.25 -1.48 -4.53
C SER A 95 14.87 -1.23 -5.13
N GLY A 96 14.28 -0.06 -4.83
CA GLY A 96 13.03 0.39 -5.44
C GLY A 96 13.11 0.41 -6.96
N ALA A 97 14.20 0.93 -7.53
CA ALA A 97 14.40 0.97 -8.97
C ALA A 97 14.54 -0.43 -9.62
N GLU A 98 15.17 -1.39 -8.92
CA GLU A 98 15.31 -2.76 -9.43
C GLU A 98 13.98 -3.51 -9.40
N VAL A 99 13.18 -3.38 -8.33
CA VAL A 99 11.88 -4.02 -8.28
C VAL A 99 10.89 -3.38 -9.25
N GLU A 100 10.95 -2.04 -9.47
CA GLU A 100 10.17 -1.39 -10.53
C GLU A 100 10.56 -1.91 -11.92
N SER A 101 11.85 -2.03 -12.21
CA SER A 101 12.32 -2.62 -13.47
C SER A 101 11.82 -4.07 -13.69
N TYR A 102 11.53 -4.78 -12.61
CA TYR A 102 11.01 -6.15 -12.64
C TYR A 102 9.49 -6.20 -12.84
N VAL A 103 8.73 -5.42 -12.07
CA VAL A 103 7.25 -5.46 -12.13
C VAL A 103 6.64 -4.45 -13.11
N GLN A 104 7.30 -3.32 -13.41
CA GLN A 104 6.92 -2.34 -14.43
C GLN A 104 5.53 -1.71 -14.22
N PHE A 105 5.31 -1.07 -13.06
CA PHE A 105 4.06 -0.36 -12.79
C PHE A 105 4.03 1.08 -13.31
N GLU A 106 5.19 1.74 -13.48
CA GLU A 106 5.25 3.11 -14.02
C GLU A 106 4.46 3.29 -15.33
N PRO A 107 4.51 2.35 -16.31
CA PRO A 107 3.74 2.49 -17.55
C PRO A 107 2.21 2.48 -17.37
N LEU A 108 1.70 2.04 -16.21
CA LEU A 108 0.27 1.92 -15.92
C LEU A 108 -0.32 3.16 -15.25
N ILE A 109 0.51 4.05 -14.70
CA ILE A 109 0.11 5.19 -13.88
C ILE A 109 -0.94 6.07 -14.57
N ASP A 110 -0.67 6.48 -15.80
CA ASP A 110 -1.58 7.36 -16.54
C ASP A 110 -2.86 6.66 -16.98
N GLY A 111 -2.77 5.36 -17.26
CA GLY A 111 -3.91 4.58 -17.75
C GLY A 111 -4.92 4.25 -16.66
N TYR A 112 -4.44 4.01 -15.45
CA TYR A 112 -5.24 3.62 -14.29
C TYR A 112 -5.47 4.75 -13.29
N GLY A 113 -4.67 5.82 -13.35
CA GLY A 113 -4.83 7.02 -12.54
C GLY A 113 -4.49 6.79 -11.06
N PHE A 114 -3.22 6.58 -10.72
CA PHE A 114 -2.76 6.44 -9.33
C PHE A 114 -1.41 7.12 -9.11
N PHE A 115 -1.15 7.56 -7.88
CA PHE A 115 0.18 7.96 -7.43
C PHE A 115 1.02 6.73 -7.11
N TYR A 116 2.31 6.80 -7.37
CA TYR A 116 3.18 5.66 -7.21
C TYR A 116 4.52 6.01 -6.57
N LEU A 117 4.95 5.18 -5.62
CA LEU A 117 6.25 5.25 -4.95
C LEU A 117 6.92 3.87 -4.93
N HIS A 118 8.26 3.85 -5.07
CA HIS A 118 9.07 2.66 -4.85
C HIS A 118 10.30 2.99 -4.00
N PRO A 119 10.12 3.15 -2.68
CA PRO A 119 11.18 3.55 -1.77
C PRO A 119 12.25 2.48 -1.59
N ASP A 120 13.45 2.90 -1.15
CA ASP A 120 14.51 2.01 -0.69
C ASP A 120 14.40 1.75 0.82
N GLY A 121 14.65 0.51 1.21
CA GLY A 121 14.73 0.07 2.61
C GLY A 121 16.02 0.50 3.31
N THR A 122 16.07 0.19 4.60
CA THR A 122 17.27 0.40 5.42
C THR A 122 18.42 -0.51 4.96
N VAL A 123 19.65 -0.04 5.06
CA VAL A 123 20.85 -0.84 4.71
C VAL A 123 21.38 -1.55 5.94
N ASP A 124 21.59 -2.87 5.85
CA ASP A 124 22.13 -3.69 6.92
C ASP A 124 23.69 -3.54 7.08
N THR A 125 24.26 -4.25 8.04
CA THR A 125 25.69 -4.18 8.35
C THR A 125 26.58 -4.77 7.24
N LEU A 126 26.03 -5.50 6.27
CA LEU A 126 26.75 -6.04 5.10
C LEU A 126 26.56 -5.15 3.87
N GLY A 127 25.74 -4.12 3.94
CA GLY A 127 25.47 -3.20 2.85
C GLY A 127 24.27 -3.60 1.98
N PHE A 128 23.41 -4.51 2.44
CA PHE A 128 22.21 -4.92 1.72
C PHE A 128 21.00 -4.14 2.18
N PRO A 129 20.23 -3.52 1.27
CA PRO A 129 18.93 -2.93 1.61
C PRO A 129 17.94 -4.00 2.05
N PHE A 130 17.11 -3.68 3.06
CA PHE A 130 16.11 -4.59 3.60
C PHE A 130 14.96 -3.84 4.26
N TRP A 131 13.88 -4.57 4.53
CA TRP A 131 12.75 -4.17 5.35
C TRP A 131 12.71 -5.06 6.59
N ASN A 132 12.58 -4.44 7.77
CA ASN A 132 12.28 -5.13 9.02
C ASN A 132 10.80 -5.52 9.03
N ALA A 133 10.48 -6.66 8.44
CA ALA A 133 9.11 -7.09 8.18
C ALA A 133 8.52 -7.93 9.31
N THR A 134 8.76 -9.25 9.27
CA THR A 134 8.28 -10.20 10.28
C THR A 134 9.47 -10.77 11.06
N ASP A 135 9.21 -11.57 12.08
CA ASP A 135 10.27 -12.23 12.88
C ASP A 135 11.21 -13.09 12.04
N SER A 136 10.69 -13.70 10.96
CA SER A 136 11.47 -14.52 10.04
C SER A 136 12.22 -13.71 8.99
N CYS A 137 11.79 -12.48 8.67
CA CYS A 137 12.34 -11.67 7.55
C CYS A 137 12.23 -10.16 7.78
N CYS A 138 13.26 -9.37 7.55
CA CYS A 138 14.61 -9.73 7.19
C CYS A 138 15.62 -8.87 7.97
N ASP A 139 15.30 -8.44 9.19
CA ASP A 139 16.25 -7.76 10.09
C ASP A 139 17.22 -8.78 10.73
N PHE A 140 18.01 -9.43 9.87
CA PHE A 140 18.90 -10.52 10.27
C PHE A 140 19.99 -10.13 11.28
N PHE A 141 20.22 -8.83 11.48
CA PHE A 141 21.24 -8.32 12.38
C PHE A 141 20.66 -7.62 13.61
N GLY A 142 19.32 -7.65 13.78
CA GLY A 142 18.64 -7.13 14.95
C GLY A 142 18.80 -5.60 15.11
N SER A 143 18.67 -4.88 14.01
CA SER A 143 18.74 -3.40 14.01
C SER A 143 17.56 -2.80 14.76
N GLY A 144 16.39 -3.46 14.72
CA GLY A 144 15.14 -2.98 15.27
C GLY A 144 14.66 -1.68 14.62
N VAL A 145 15.03 -1.47 13.33
CA VAL A 145 14.61 -0.28 12.58
C VAL A 145 13.08 -0.29 12.41
N ASP A 146 12.47 0.86 12.58
CA ASP A 146 11.04 1.06 12.36
C ASP A 146 10.77 1.37 10.89
N ASP A 147 10.67 0.34 10.06
CA ASP A 147 10.32 0.47 8.65
C ASP A 147 8.81 0.66 8.45
N SER A 148 8.00 0.07 9.33
CA SER A 148 6.54 0.24 9.31
C SER A 148 6.16 1.70 9.53
N GLY A 149 6.69 2.34 10.57
CA GLY A 149 6.49 3.77 10.82
C GLY A 149 7.08 4.67 9.72
N TYR A 150 8.19 4.27 9.09
CA TYR A 150 8.74 5.01 7.95
C TYR A 150 7.82 4.98 6.73
N LEU A 151 7.28 3.82 6.38
CA LEU A 151 6.39 3.66 5.24
C LEU A 151 5.05 4.37 5.47
N LEU A 152 4.51 4.31 6.71
CA LEU A 152 3.33 5.11 7.06
C LEU A 152 3.61 6.62 6.93
N ALA A 153 4.78 7.09 7.37
CA ALA A 153 5.14 8.49 7.24
C ALA A 153 5.28 8.95 5.77
N LEU A 154 5.64 8.06 4.83
CA LEU A 154 5.58 8.36 3.39
C LEU A 154 4.14 8.53 2.90
N VAL A 155 3.21 7.66 3.35
CA VAL A 155 1.78 7.80 3.05
C VAL A 155 1.24 9.12 3.60
N ASP A 156 1.54 9.46 4.85
CA ASP A 156 1.10 10.71 5.48
C ASP A 156 1.63 11.94 4.71
N GLU A 157 2.90 11.90 4.27
CA GLU A 157 3.46 13.01 3.50
C GLU A 157 2.84 13.11 2.12
N MET A 158 2.50 11.99 1.47
CA MET A 158 1.72 12.00 0.22
C MET A 158 0.35 12.64 0.41
N LYS A 159 -0.37 12.33 1.48
CA LYS A 159 -1.65 12.94 1.84
C LYS A 159 -1.53 14.45 2.14
N ASN A 160 -0.38 14.89 2.69
CA ASN A 160 -0.09 16.30 2.92
C ASN A 160 0.18 17.08 1.61
N LEU A 161 0.74 16.42 0.60
CA LEU A 161 1.16 17.04 -0.66
C LEU A 161 0.09 16.98 -1.75
N TYR A 162 -0.74 15.95 -1.74
CA TYR A 162 -1.70 15.63 -2.78
C TYR A 162 -3.05 15.20 -2.18
N ASN A 163 -4.11 15.32 -2.97
CA ASN A 163 -5.42 14.79 -2.58
C ASN A 163 -5.45 13.27 -2.80
N ILE A 164 -4.91 12.53 -1.83
CA ILE A 164 -4.90 11.06 -1.83
C ILE A 164 -6.20 10.56 -1.20
N ASP A 165 -6.82 9.57 -1.82
CA ASP A 165 -8.01 8.90 -1.31
C ASP A 165 -7.64 8.01 -0.11
N ASP A 166 -8.18 8.31 1.06
CA ASP A 166 -7.93 7.58 2.30
C ASP A 166 -8.36 6.11 2.22
N ARG A 167 -9.29 5.79 1.34
CA ARG A 167 -9.79 4.43 1.11
C ARG A 167 -8.99 3.66 0.07
N ARG A 168 -8.01 4.28 -0.62
CA ARG A 168 -7.29 3.67 -1.75
C ARG A 168 -5.77 3.77 -1.60
N VAL A 169 -5.26 3.31 -0.44
CA VAL A 169 -3.82 3.19 -0.17
C VAL A 169 -3.42 1.72 -0.22
N TYR A 170 -2.47 1.39 -1.08
CA TYR A 170 -2.11 0.03 -1.42
C TYR A 170 -0.62 -0.23 -1.29
N PHE A 171 -0.27 -1.44 -0.84
CA PHE A 171 1.10 -1.91 -0.81
C PHE A 171 1.26 -3.18 -1.65
N ILE A 172 2.36 -3.26 -2.36
CA ILE A 172 2.80 -4.48 -3.03
C ILE A 172 4.28 -4.66 -2.82
N GLY A 173 4.74 -5.90 -2.72
CA GLY A 173 6.17 -6.17 -2.62
C GLY A 173 6.55 -7.55 -3.10
N HIS A 174 7.84 -7.68 -3.42
CA HIS A 174 8.46 -8.95 -3.78
C HIS A 174 9.32 -9.45 -2.63
N SER A 175 9.23 -10.75 -2.30
CA SER A 175 10.11 -11.40 -1.30
C SER A 175 10.05 -10.67 0.06
N ASN A 176 11.14 -10.11 0.55
CA ASN A 176 11.16 -9.28 1.77
C ASN A 176 10.13 -8.13 1.71
N GLY A 177 9.95 -7.48 0.54
CA GLY A 177 8.89 -6.47 0.35
C GLY A 177 7.49 -7.06 0.46
N GLY A 178 7.28 -8.32 0.07
CA GLY A 178 6.03 -9.04 0.27
C GLY A 178 5.73 -9.33 1.75
N PHE A 179 6.74 -9.74 2.53
CA PHE A 179 6.64 -9.82 3.98
C PHE A 179 6.32 -8.45 4.60
N MET A 180 6.96 -7.38 4.09
CA MET A 180 6.71 -6.03 4.60
C MET A 180 5.31 -5.52 4.24
N SER A 181 4.74 -5.92 3.10
CA SER A 181 3.34 -5.61 2.77
C SER A 181 2.38 -6.21 3.80
N TYR A 182 2.61 -7.46 4.24
CA TYR A 182 1.85 -8.06 5.34
C TYR A 182 2.05 -7.32 6.66
N ARG A 183 3.27 -6.89 6.96
CA ARG A 183 3.55 -6.07 8.15
C ARG A 183 2.75 -4.77 8.13
N MET A 184 2.71 -4.09 6.98
CA MET A 184 1.93 -2.86 6.83
C MET A 184 0.43 -3.09 7.04
N ALA A 185 -0.13 -4.15 6.45
CA ALA A 185 -1.53 -4.52 6.65
C ALA A 185 -1.84 -4.85 8.11
N CYS A 186 -0.90 -5.46 8.82
CA CYS A 186 -1.04 -5.79 10.24
C CYS A 186 -0.98 -4.56 11.16
N ASP A 187 0.02 -3.69 10.95
CA ASP A 187 0.27 -2.55 11.83
C ASP A 187 -0.66 -1.35 11.55
N HIS A 188 -1.14 -1.22 10.29
CA HIS A 188 -1.89 -0.05 9.82
C HIS A 188 -3.16 -0.42 9.04
N PRO A 189 -3.99 -1.34 9.56
CA PRO A 189 -5.17 -1.84 8.85
C PRO A 189 -6.20 -0.75 8.57
N GLU A 190 -6.23 0.33 9.37
CA GLU A 190 -7.13 1.47 9.16
C GLU A 190 -6.74 2.30 7.93
N THR A 191 -5.45 2.29 7.56
CA THR A 191 -4.92 3.07 6.42
C THR A 191 -4.84 2.25 5.14
N ILE A 192 -4.50 0.95 5.26
CA ILE A 192 -4.20 0.09 4.11
C ILE A 192 -5.48 -0.57 3.61
N ALA A 193 -5.84 -0.34 2.35
CA ALA A 193 -7.03 -0.92 1.73
C ALA A 193 -6.78 -2.36 1.27
N ALA A 194 -5.70 -2.56 0.52
CA ALA A 194 -5.32 -3.89 0.07
C ALA A 194 -3.80 -4.01 -0.06
N ILE A 195 -3.32 -5.24 0.00
CA ILE A 195 -1.93 -5.58 -0.29
C ILE A 195 -1.82 -6.67 -1.35
N ALA A 196 -0.67 -6.67 -2.06
CA ALA A 196 -0.25 -7.80 -2.86
C ALA A 196 1.17 -8.24 -2.42
N SER A 197 1.38 -9.54 -2.28
CA SER A 197 2.67 -10.10 -1.87
C SER A 197 3.13 -11.15 -2.89
N LEU A 198 4.18 -10.83 -3.65
CA LEU A 198 4.84 -11.81 -4.52
C LEU A 198 5.96 -12.51 -3.73
N ALA A 199 5.78 -13.80 -3.46
CA ALA A 199 6.75 -14.67 -2.79
C ALA A 199 7.17 -14.19 -1.38
N GLY A 200 6.25 -13.53 -0.65
CA GLY A 200 6.37 -13.23 0.78
C GLY A 200 5.54 -14.19 1.64
N ALA A 201 5.42 -13.91 2.93
CA ALA A 201 4.52 -14.58 3.87
C ALA A 201 4.15 -13.64 5.02
N THR A 202 3.05 -13.94 5.72
CA THR A 202 2.66 -13.27 6.95
C THR A 202 3.47 -13.75 8.17
N PHE A 203 3.14 -13.31 9.37
CA PHE A 203 3.69 -13.82 10.63
C PHE A 203 3.37 -15.31 10.82
N ASP A 204 4.30 -16.07 11.42
CA ASP A 204 4.10 -17.49 11.70
C ASP A 204 3.15 -17.71 12.89
N ASP A 205 3.31 -16.91 13.95
CA ASP A 205 2.35 -16.90 15.07
C ASP A 205 1.25 -15.86 14.80
N PRO A 206 -0.01 -16.28 14.64
CA PRO A 206 -1.12 -15.33 14.46
C PRO A 206 -1.29 -14.33 15.61
N ALA A 207 -0.72 -14.60 16.79
CA ALA A 207 -0.77 -13.65 17.91
C ALA A 207 0.14 -12.42 17.70
N ASP A 208 1.11 -12.49 16.79
CA ASP A 208 2.03 -11.39 16.47
C ASP A 208 1.42 -10.39 15.47
N CYS A 209 0.23 -10.73 14.93
CA CYS A 209 -0.55 -9.87 14.05
C CYS A 209 -2.03 -9.94 14.42
N THR A 210 -2.59 -8.83 14.87
CA THR A 210 -4.01 -8.72 15.24
C THR A 210 -4.59 -7.44 14.63
N PRO A 211 -4.84 -7.42 13.30
CA PRO A 211 -5.33 -6.21 12.63
C PRO A 211 -6.68 -5.79 13.23
N ALA A 212 -6.85 -4.49 13.45
CA ALA A 212 -8.06 -3.92 14.06
C ALA A 212 -9.21 -3.71 13.05
N ALA A 213 -8.90 -3.80 11.75
CA ALA A 213 -9.86 -3.70 10.65
C ALA A 213 -9.49 -4.69 9.54
N PRO A 214 -10.44 -5.12 8.71
CA PRO A 214 -10.19 -5.97 7.56
C PRO A 214 -9.26 -5.31 6.53
N VAL A 215 -8.40 -6.12 5.89
CA VAL A 215 -7.53 -5.69 4.80
C VAL A 215 -7.53 -6.75 3.71
N GLN A 216 -7.85 -6.38 2.49
CA GLN A 216 -7.87 -7.30 1.37
C GLN A 216 -6.46 -7.73 0.98
N VAL A 217 -6.21 -9.04 0.88
CA VAL A 217 -4.87 -9.55 0.61
C VAL A 217 -4.81 -10.42 -0.63
N LEU A 218 -3.77 -10.19 -1.44
CA LEU A 218 -3.39 -11.03 -2.57
C LEU A 218 -2.01 -11.64 -2.33
N GLN A 219 -1.97 -12.96 -2.22
CA GLN A 219 -0.71 -13.72 -2.20
C GLN A 219 -0.45 -14.32 -3.59
N ILE A 220 0.67 -13.95 -4.20
CA ILE A 220 1.15 -14.50 -5.46
C ILE A 220 2.39 -15.33 -5.16
N HIS A 221 2.39 -16.64 -5.51
CA HIS A 221 3.50 -17.50 -5.09
C HIS A 221 3.79 -18.62 -6.08
N GLY A 222 5.06 -18.79 -6.46
CA GLY A 222 5.51 -19.91 -7.27
C GLY A 222 5.53 -21.23 -6.49
N THR A 223 4.86 -22.29 -6.98
CA THR A 223 4.82 -23.57 -6.26
C THR A 223 6.17 -24.32 -6.25
N ALA A 224 7.14 -23.89 -7.06
CA ALA A 224 8.52 -24.39 -7.08
C ALA A 224 9.52 -23.37 -6.52
N ASP A 225 9.05 -22.38 -5.76
CA ASP A 225 9.92 -21.43 -5.07
C ASP A 225 10.87 -22.17 -4.13
N SER A 226 12.18 -21.97 -4.33
CA SER A 226 13.24 -22.60 -3.54
C SER A 226 13.90 -21.66 -2.53
N VAL A 227 13.46 -20.40 -2.46
CA VAL A 227 13.96 -19.37 -1.52
C VAL A 227 12.98 -19.21 -0.38
N ILE A 228 11.77 -18.78 -0.70
CA ILE A 228 10.61 -18.76 0.23
C ILE A 228 9.68 -19.89 -0.20
N LEU A 229 9.70 -20.99 0.55
CA LEU A 229 9.02 -22.21 0.14
C LEU A 229 7.50 -22.01 0.14
N TYR A 230 6.86 -22.41 -0.94
CA TYR A 230 5.38 -22.36 -1.08
C TYR A 230 4.63 -23.03 0.10
N GLY A 231 5.17 -24.12 0.62
CA GLY A 231 4.59 -24.85 1.78
C GLY A 231 5.08 -24.37 3.14
N GLY A 232 5.69 -23.21 3.21
CA GLY A 232 6.30 -22.70 4.45
C GLY A 232 7.69 -23.28 4.73
N GLY A 233 8.40 -22.64 5.65
CA GLY A 233 9.78 -23.03 5.96
C GLY A 233 10.39 -22.26 7.11
N GLN A 234 11.70 -22.07 7.06
CA GLN A 234 12.44 -21.33 8.09
C GLN A 234 13.54 -20.50 7.44
N ILE A 235 13.71 -19.26 7.91
CA ILE A 235 14.83 -18.39 7.57
C ILE A 235 15.70 -18.27 8.82
N PHE A 236 16.95 -18.76 8.76
CA PHE A 236 17.87 -18.83 9.91
C PHE A 236 17.27 -19.49 11.18
N GLY A 237 16.34 -20.41 11.01
CA GLY A 237 15.71 -21.15 12.11
C GLY A 237 14.45 -20.50 12.67
N VAL A 238 14.03 -19.35 12.13
CA VAL A 238 12.74 -18.69 12.44
C VAL A 238 11.71 -19.14 11.42
N PRO A 239 10.58 -19.73 11.82
CA PRO A 239 9.59 -20.25 10.89
C PRO A 239 8.80 -19.13 10.20
N TYR A 240 8.22 -19.48 9.03
CA TYR A 240 7.21 -18.70 8.32
C TYR A 240 6.17 -19.63 7.70
N PRO A 241 4.90 -19.21 7.59
CA PRO A 241 3.82 -20.04 7.08
C PRO A 241 3.92 -20.23 5.56
N GLY A 242 3.27 -21.27 5.05
CA GLY A 242 3.10 -21.48 3.60
C GLY A 242 2.14 -20.48 2.98
N ALA A 243 2.15 -20.41 1.63
CA ALA A 243 1.30 -19.48 0.89
C ALA A 243 -0.21 -19.71 1.14
N VAL A 244 -0.65 -20.96 1.23
CA VAL A 244 -2.05 -21.29 1.56
C VAL A 244 -2.38 -20.89 2.98
N GLU A 245 -1.53 -21.25 3.94
CA GLU A 245 -1.71 -20.91 5.37
C GLU A 245 -1.72 -19.38 5.58
N THR A 246 -0.85 -18.64 4.88
CA THR A 246 -0.83 -17.17 4.87
C THR A 246 -2.18 -16.60 4.48
N VAL A 247 -2.77 -17.07 3.38
CA VAL A 247 -4.06 -16.57 2.87
C VAL A 247 -5.21 -16.97 3.79
N GLU A 248 -5.22 -18.22 4.30
CA GLU A 248 -6.25 -18.68 5.24
C GLU A 248 -6.19 -17.94 6.58
N THR A 249 -5.00 -17.54 7.03
CA THR A 249 -4.83 -16.69 8.22
C THR A 249 -5.49 -15.33 8.01
N TRP A 250 -5.24 -14.67 6.87
CA TRP A 250 -5.85 -13.38 6.57
C TRP A 250 -7.35 -13.48 6.31
N ALA A 251 -7.82 -14.52 5.61
CA ALA A 251 -9.25 -14.80 5.50
C ALA A 251 -9.91 -14.94 6.89
N THR A 252 -9.20 -15.53 7.87
CA THR A 252 -9.70 -15.63 9.25
C THR A 252 -9.73 -14.26 9.94
N TYR A 253 -8.72 -13.40 9.75
CA TYR A 253 -8.73 -12.03 10.29
C TYR A 253 -9.87 -11.19 9.72
N ASP A 254 -10.16 -11.39 8.44
CA ASP A 254 -11.24 -10.70 7.71
C ASP A 254 -12.63 -11.31 7.96
N GLY A 255 -12.75 -12.30 8.87
CA GLY A 255 -14.02 -12.92 9.21
C GLY A 255 -14.62 -13.82 8.14
N CYS A 256 -13.86 -14.15 7.08
CA CYS A 256 -14.33 -14.96 5.97
C CYS A 256 -14.56 -16.43 6.36
N GLU A 257 -15.52 -17.11 5.73
CA GLU A 257 -15.56 -18.57 5.74
C GLU A 257 -14.37 -19.14 4.97
N LEU A 258 -13.67 -20.14 5.53
CA LEU A 258 -12.54 -20.81 4.86
C LEU A 258 -13.02 -21.80 3.79
N ILE A 259 -13.88 -21.29 2.89
CA ILE A 259 -14.36 -22.00 1.70
C ILE A 259 -13.76 -21.31 0.47
N GLY A 260 -12.62 -21.85 0.01
CA GLY A 260 -11.94 -21.32 -1.16
C GLY A 260 -12.72 -21.61 -2.46
N GLU A 261 -13.04 -20.57 -3.20
CA GLU A 261 -13.57 -20.68 -4.57
C GLU A 261 -12.41 -20.65 -5.57
N THR A 262 -12.42 -21.59 -6.53
CA THR A 262 -11.45 -21.58 -7.63
C THR A 262 -12.01 -20.76 -8.79
N LEU A 263 -11.33 -19.68 -9.12
CA LEU A 263 -11.67 -18.79 -10.22
C LEU A 263 -10.99 -19.23 -11.53
N SER A 264 -11.21 -18.45 -12.62
CA SER A 264 -10.52 -18.67 -13.89
C SER A 264 -9.01 -18.59 -13.71
N PRO A 265 -8.22 -19.51 -14.30
CA PRO A 265 -6.78 -19.48 -14.17
C PRO A 265 -6.19 -18.27 -14.92
N LEU A 266 -4.98 -17.86 -14.51
CA LEU A 266 -4.23 -16.75 -15.09
C LEU A 266 -2.92 -17.23 -15.71
N ASP A 267 -2.37 -16.45 -16.64
CA ASP A 267 -1.02 -16.57 -17.19
C ASP A 267 -0.12 -15.48 -16.55
N LEU A 268 0.68 -15.84 -15.56
CA LEU A 268 1.55 -14.91 -14.82
C LEU A 268 3.06 -15.13 -15.05
N ASP A 269 3.48 -16.33 -15.50
CA ASP A 269 4.87 -16.65 -15.78
C ASP A 269 5.09 -16.99 -17.26
N ALA A 270 5.59 -16.03 -18.03
CA ALA A 270 5.87 -16.17 -19.47
C ALA A 270 6.82 -17.33 -19.82
N SER A 271 7.54 -17.89 -18.86
CA SER A 271 8.42 -19.06 -19.07
C SER A 271 7.65 -20.39 -18.99
N ILE A 272 6.43 -20.39 -18.52
CA ILE A 272 5.57 -21.57 -18.37
C ILE A 272 4.38 -21.44 -19.35
N PRO A 273 4.20 -22.33 -20.30
CA PRO A 273 3.14 -22.19 -21.30
C PRO A 273 1.73 -22.33 -20.72
N GLY A 274 0.83 -21.44 -21.12
CA GLY A 274 -0.62 -21.48 -20.83
C GLY A 274 -0.97 -20.82 -19.51
N ASP A 275 -2.23 -20.88 -19.12
CA ASP A 275 -2.76 -20.28 -17.90
C ASP A 275 -2.35 -21.16 -16.69
N GLU A 276 -1.10 -21.06 -16.28
CA GLU A 276 -0.48 -21.92 -15.27
C GLU A 276 -0.81 -21.52 -13.84
N THR A 277 -1.43 -20.37 -13.61
CA THR A 277 -1.71 -19.86 -12.28
C THR A 277 -3.12 -20.23 -11.82
N VAL A 278 -3.20 -20.98 -10.73
CA VAL A 278 -4.45 -21.33 -10.07
C VAL A 278 -4.84 -20.21 -9.12
N VAL A 279 -6.05 -19.68 -9.29
CA VAL A 279 -6.62 -18.63 -8.43
C VAL A 279 -7.58 -19.27 -7.44
N THR A 280 -7.36 -19.01 -6.15
CA THR A 280 -8.27 -19.40 -5.06
C THR A 280 -8.65 -18.18 -4.26
N GLN A 281 -9.94 -17.88 -4.14
CA GLN A 281 -10.47 -16.73 -3.43
C GLN A 281 -11.27 -17.16 -2.21
N TYR A 282 -11.09 -16.43 -1.10
CA TYR A 282 -11.87 -16.50 0.13
C TYR A 282 -12.58 -15.15 0.28
N ALA A 283 -13.86 -15.10 -0.12
CA ALA A 283 -14.66 -13.87 -0.11
C ALA A 283 -16.09 -14.11 0.42
N THR A 284 -16.36 -15.30 0.98
CA THR A 284 -17.68 -15.66 1.50
C THR A 284 -17.81 -15.24 2.97
N GLU A 285 -18.89 -14.54 3.33
CA GLU A 285 -19.24 -14.09 4.68
C GLU A 285 -18.14 -13.23 5.36
N CYS A 286 -17.26 -12.59 4.58
CA CYS A 286 -16.23 -11.71 5.13
C CYS A 286 -16.83 -10.45 5.76
N GLU A 287 -16.11 -9.84 6.69
CA GLU A 287 -16.40 -8.48 7.14
C GLU A 287 -16.22 -7.49 5.97
N PRO A 288 -16.99 -6.39 5.90
CA PRO A 288 -16.84 -5.41 4.83
C PRO A 288 -15.40 -4.91 4.69
N GLY A 289 -14.87 -4.95 3.48
CA GLY A 289 -13.48 -4.58 3.18
C GLY A 289 -12.46 -5.69 3.40
N GLY A 290 -12.88 -6.91 3.70
CA GLY A 290 -12.04 -8.08 3.86
C GLY A 290 -12.21 -9.06 2.71
N SER A 291 -11.11 -9.62 2.21
CA SER A 291 -11.04 -10.81 1.36
C SER A 291 -9.60 -11.30 1.28
N ALA A 292 -9.41 -12.56 0.94
CA ALA A 292 -8.07 -13.11 0.75
C ALA A 292 -8.02 -13.95 -0.53
N GLU A 293 -7.00 -13.72 -1.36
CA GLU A 293 -6.84 -14.40 -2.64
C GLU A 293 -5.43 -14.97 -2.81
N LEU A 294 -5.33 -16.17 -3.35
CA LEU A 294 -4.07 -16.85 -3.68
C LEU A 294 -3.95 -17.07 -5.18
N TRP A 295 -2.89 -16.51 -5.78
CA TRP A 295 -2.47 -16.82 -7.15
C TRP A 295 -1.27 -17.76 -7.10
N ALA A 296 -1.53 -19.04 -7.20
CA ALA A 296 -0.49 -20.08 -7.16
C ALA A 296 0.08 -20.36 -8.55
N ILE A 297 1.27 -19.82 -8.87
CA ILE A 297 1.97 -20.04 -10.14
C ILE A 297 2.53 -21.47 -10.14
N VAL A 298 1.87 -22.38 -10.84
CA VAL A 298 2.25 -23.80 -10.86
C VAL A 298 3.59 -23.98 -11.53
N ARG A 299 4.57 -24.50 -10.79
CA ARG A 299 6.00 -24.62 -11.16
C ARG A 299 6.74 -23.28 -11.21
N GLY A 300 6.13 -22.16 -10.87
CA GLY A 300 6.77 -20.85 -10.78
C GLY A 300 7.87 -20.85 -9.72
N SER A 301 8.92 -20.06 -9.96
CA SER A 301 10.07 -19.88 -9.07
C SER A 301 9.85 -18.72 -8.10
N HIS A 302 10.87 -18.38 -7.27
CA HIS A 302 10.87 -17.22 -6.38
C HIS A 302 10.74 -15.87 -7.12
N SER A 303 11.31 -15.80 -8.32
CA SER A 303 11.21 -14.64 -9.21
C SER A 303 10.80 -15.16 -10.58
N PRO A 304 9.48 -15.34 -10.83
CA PRO A 304 8.97 -15.81 -12.12
C PRO A 304 9.32 -14.83 -13.24
N VAL A 305 9.36 -15.29 -14.47
CA VAL A 305 9.46 -14.41 -15.63
C VAL A 305 8.06 -13.83 -15.87
N LEU A 306 7.82 -12.62 -15.37
CA LEU A 306 6.47 -12.04 -15.39
C LEU A 306 5.91 -11.96 -16.82
N SER A 307 4.64 -12.34 -16.98
CA SER A 307 3.90 -12.21 -18.25
C SER A 307 3.57 -10.74 -18.53
N GLU A 308 3.16 -10.44 -19.76
CA GLU A 308 2.73 -9.09 -20.16
C GLU A 308 1.52 -8.58 -19.35
N ASN A 309 0.72 -9.50 -18.78
CA ASN A 309 -0.50 -9.17 -18.05
C ASN A 309 -0.27 -9.04 -16.55
N PHE A 310 0.86 -9.50 -16.00
CA PHE A 310 1.10 -9.56 -14.55
C PHE A 310 0.81 -8.22 -13.86
N SER A 311 1.47 -7.17 -14.31
CA SER A 311 1.40 -5.85 -13.68
C SER A 311 -0.01 -5.25 -13.77
N THR A 312 -0.67 -5.44 -14.91
CA THR A 312 -2.06 -5.02 -15.14
C THR A 312 -3.01 -5.73 -14.18
N LEU A 313 -2.94 -7.05 -14.09
CA LEU A 313 -3.81 -7.84 -13.21
C LEU A 313 -3.62 -7.48 -11.72
N VAL A 314 -2.38 -7.23 -11.30
CA VAL A 314 -2.11 -6.83 -9.91
C VAL A 314 -2.64 -5.42 -9.61
N ILE A 315 -2.45 -4.45 -10.51
CA ILE A 315 -3.00 -3.10 -10.35
C ILE A 315 -4.53 -3.13 -10.36
N GLU A 316 -5.14 -3.92 -11.25
CA GLU A 316 -6.60 -4.10 -11.29
C GLU A 316 -7.11 -4.72 -10.00
N PHE A 317 -6.43 -5.74 -9.45
CA PHE A 317 -6.76 -6.28 -8.13
C PHE A 317 -6.72 -5.16 -7.07
N LEU A 318 -5.61 -4.45 -6.92
CA LEU A 318 -5.47 -3.43 -5.89
C LEU A 318 -6.56 -2.36 -6.02
N LEU A 319 -6.73 -1.77 -7.20
CA LEU A 319 -7.67 -0.66 -7.39
C LEU A 319 -9.15 -1.07 -7.30
N SER A 320 -9.48 -2.34 -7.49
CA SER A 320 -10.84 -2.87 -7.31
C SER A 320 -11.19 -3.18 -5.84
N HIS A 321 -10.22 -3.03 -4.93
CA HIS A 321 -10.37 -3.37 -3.52
C HIS A 321 -10.11 -2.15 -2.60
N PRO A 322 -10.93 -1.08 -2.71
CA PRO A 322 -10.86 0.04 -1.77
C PRO A 322 -11.37 -0.41 -0.39
N LYS A 323 -11.03 0.36 0.64
CA LYS A 323 -11.73 0.24 1.93
C LYS A 323 -13.21 0.54 1.75
N PRO A 324 -14.08 -0.08 2.57
CA PRO A 324 -15.47 0.31 2.63
C PRO A 324 -15.61 1.81 2.87
N ASP A 325 -16.68 2.36 2.37
CA ASP A 325 -17.08 3.70 2.73
C ASP A 325 -17.65 3.67 4.15
N ASP A 326 -17.00 4.32 5.09
CA ASP A 326 -17.46 4.45 6.46
C ASP A 326 -18.55 5.55 6.60
N CYS A 327 -18.76 6.30 5.52
CA CYS A 327 -19.79 7.33 5.42
C CYS A 327 -20.52 7.31 4.06
N PRO A 328 -21.17 6.20 3.68
CA PRO A 328 -21.76 6.05 2.35
C PRO A 328 -22.89 7.04 2.04
N ALA A 329 -23.35 7.77 3.04
CA ALA A 329 -24.38 8.80 2.92
C ALA A 329 -23.83 10.23 2.72
N ASP A 330 -22.50 10.41 2.77
CA ASP A 330 -21.78 11.66 2.48
C ASP A 330 -21.46 11.70 0.97
N PHE A 331 -22.38 12.25 0.20
CA PHE A 331 -22.28 12.26 -1.27
C PHE A 331 -21.42 13.39 -1.82
N ASP A 332 -21.20 14.46 -1.04
CA ASP A 332 -20.36 15.58 -1.49
C ASP A 332 -18.93 15.52 -0.91
N GLY A 333 -18.65 14.59 0.00
CA GLY A 333 -17.31 14.26 0.49
C GLY A 333 -16.78 15.27 1.50
N ASP A 334 -17.64 16.03 2.16
CA ASP A 334 -17.25 17.06 3.12
C ASP A 334 -17.12 16.53 4.56
N ARG A 335 -17.38 15.21 4.76
CA ARG A 335 -17.37 14.45 6.01
C ARG A 335 -18.47 14.83 7.00
N ASP A 336 -19.57 15.35 6.51
CA ASP A 336 -20.77 15.65 7.30
C ASP A 336 -22.02 15.27 6.51
N VAL A 337 -22.75 14.26 6.96
CA VAL A 337 -24.03 13.90 6.33
C VAL A 337 -25.07 14.94 6.68
N ASP A 338 -25.40 15.80 5.71
CA ASP A 338 -26.29 16.94 5.95
C ASP A 338 -27.38 17.14 4.88
N THR A 339 -27.79 18.37 4.71
CA THR A 339 -28.88 18.72 3.78
C THR A 339 -28.45 18.60 2.31
N ALA A 340 -27.14 18.73 2.01
CA ALA A 340 -26.61 18.61 0.65
C ALA A 340 -26.74 17.16 0.19
N ASP A 341 -26.38 16.21 1.05
CA ASP A 341 -26.48 14.78 0.80
C ASP A 341 -27.91 14.30 0.65
N LEU A 342 -28.80 14.82 1.53
CA LEU A 342 -30.22 14.53 1.41
C LEU A 342 -30.80 15.03 0.08
N LEU A 343 -30.37 16.19 -0.41
CA LEU A 343 -30.81 16.72 -1.69
C LEU A 343 -30.27 15.90 -2.86
N PHE A 344 -29.02 15.41 -2.76
CA PHE A 344 -28.43 14.50 -3.73
C PHE A 344 -29.21 13.19 -3.81
N LEU A 345 -29.45 12.51 -2.66
CA LEU A 345 -30.21 11.27 -2.59
C LEU A 345 -31.62 11.42 -3.16
N LEU A 346 -32.32 12.50 -2.82
CA LEU A 346 -33.64 12.77 -3.36
C LEU A 346 -33.64 13.02 -4.88
N GLY A 347 -32.56 13.58 -5.40
CA GLY A 347 -32.32 13.76 -6.84
C GLY A 347 -32.02 12.46 -7.59
N ALA A 348 -31.41 11.50 -6.89
CA ALA A 348 -31.01 10.18 -7.40
C ALA A 348 -32.12 9.12 -7.26
N TRP A 349 -33.30 9.46 -6.75
CA TRP A 349 -34.37 8.52 -6.42
C TRP A 349 -34.76 7.58 -7.59
N GLY A 350 -34.69 6.28 -7.35
CA GLY A 350 -34.97 5.24 -8.33
C GLY A 350 -33.82 4.99 -9.32
N THR A 351 -32.61 5.47 -9.00
CA THR A 351 -31.37 5.17 -9.73
C THR A 351 -30.36 4.58 -8.74
N PRO A 352 -29.24 3.98 -9.18
CA PRO A 352 -28.22 3.48 -8.26
C PRO A 352 -27.30 4.57 -7.70
N ASP A 353 -27.47 5.86 -8.08
CA ASP A 353 -26.52 6.93 -7.74
C ASP A 353 -26.59 7.36 -6.25
N GLY A 354 -27.67 7.10 -5.55
CA GLY A 354 -27.87 7.41 -4.13
C GLY A 354 -28.10 6.17 -3.27
N ASP A 355 -27.60 5.02 -3.71
CA ASP A 355 -27.71 3.71 -3.07
C ASP A 355 -26.75 3.64 -1.87
N VAL A 356 -27.27 3.89 -0.67
CA VAL A 356 -26.51 3.93 0.59
C VAL A 356 -26.38 2.51 1.20
N ASP A 357 -27.38 1.64 0.95
CA ASP A 357 -27.41 0.28 1.52
C ASP A 357 -26.96 -0.80 0.54
N PHE A 358 -26.53 -0.40 -0.67
CA PHE A 358 -25.93 -1.25 -1.71
C PHE A 358 -26.86 -2.34 -2.24
N ASP A 359 -28.19 -2.10 -2.27
CA ASP A 359 -29.17 -3.03 -2.83
C ASP A 359 -29.43 -2.85 -4.34
N GLY A 360 -28.89 -1.79 -4.95
CA GLY A 360 -28.86 -1.50 -6.39
C GLY A 360 -29.84 -0.44 -6.85
N ASP A 361 -30.65 0.14 -5.99
CA ASP A 361 -31.48 1.31 -6.31
C ASP A 361 -31.48 2.33 -5.15
N THR A 362 -31.97 3.53 -5.40
CA THR A 362 -32.14 4.57 -4.37
C THR A 362 -33.59 4.64 -3.97
N ASP A 363 -33.92 4.21 -2.76
CA ASP A 363 -35.26 4.16 -2.27
C ASP A 363 -35.45 4.65 -0.82
N THR A 364 -36.45 4.13 -0.12
CA THR A 364 -36.74 4.51 1.25
C THR A 364 -35.73 3.95 2.26
N ALA A 365 -35.07 2.84 1.93
CA ALA A 365 -34.07 2.26 2.82
C ALA A 365 -32.82 3.15 2.86
N ASP A 366 -32.39 3.69 1.70
CA ASP A 366 -31.28 4.65 1.60
C ASP A 366 -31.58 5.94 2.34
N LEU A 367 -32.79 6.45 2.19
CA LEU A 367 -33.19 7.63 2.93
C LEU A 367 -33.14 7.40 4.46
N LEU A 368 -33.55 6.24 4.93
CA LEU A 368 -33.46 5.89 6.34
C LEU A 368 -32.02 5.69 6.80
N ALA A 369 -31.17 5.11 5.96
CA ALA A 369 -29.73 4.96 6.22
C ALA A 369 -29.06 6.34 6.32
N LEU A 370 -29.28 7.24 5.35
CA LEU A 370 -28.77 8.62 5.39
C LEU A 370 -29.24 9.36 6.65
N LEU A 371 -30.52 9.29 6.99
CA LEU A 371 -31.02 9.94 8.19
C LEU A 371 -30.47 9.34 9.50
N GLY A 372 -30.09 8.07 9.47
CA GLY A 372 -29.41 7.38 10.56
C GLY A 372 -27.95 7.78 10.73
N ALA A 373 -27.30 8.22 9.66
CA ALA A 373 -25.89 8.64 9.59
C ALA A 373 -25.73 10.17 9.75
N TRP A 374 -26.80 10.93 10.00
CA TRP A 374 -26.81 12.39 10.04
C TRP A 374 -25.80 12.99 11.01
N GLY A 375 -24.91 13.87 10.52
CA GLY A 375 -23.85 14.54 11.28
C GLY A 375 -22.46 14.17 10.79
N GLU A 376 -21.42 14.52 11.58
CA GLU A 376 -20.02 14.23 11.23
C GLU A 376 -19.81 12.72 10.99
N CYS A 377 -19.14 12.38 9.90
CA CYS A 377 -18.68 11.02 9.60
C CYS A 377 -17.67 10.52 10.65
N PRO A 378 -17.63 9.21 10.94
CA PRO A 378 -16.73 8.63 11.92
C PRO A 378 -15.24 8.87 11.62
#